data_938349b625ce73a4ab81115e386034cf
#
_entry.id   938349b625ce73a4ab81115e386034cf
#
_cell.length_a   1.000
_cell.length_b   1.000
_cell.length_c   1.000
_cell.angle_alpha   90.00
_cell.angle_beta   90.00
_cell.angle_gamma   90.00
#
_symmetry.space_group_name_H-M   'P 1'
#
loop_
_entity.id
_entity.type
_entity.pdbx_description
1 polymer ?
#
loop_
_entity_poly.entity_id
_entity_poly.type
_entity_poly.pdbx_seq_one_letter_code
_entity_poly.pdbx_strand_id
1 'polypeptide(L)'
;LASAIPSPREGVGRGSTKRILKMAKKIIPYNPALKVLARKLRKDMTDGELLLWSELKNDKLLDFDFDRQRFVDNYIVDFYCKDLMLAIEIDGMSHNHEEAFNKDEVRQQKLESFGIHFLRFSESELKSDMQNVLRTIDTTIIALIKNDSDIKLPKGFDRGLLE
;
A
#
# COMPACT_ATOMS: atom_id res chain seq x y z
N LEU A 1 -60.73 -9.58 -30.47
CA LEU A 1 -59.46 -10.20 -30.92
C LEU A 1 -58.32 -9.54 -30.18
N ALA A 2 -57.88 -10.10 -29.03
CA ALA A 2 -56.78 -9.62 -28.26
C ALA A 2 -55.50 -10.33 -28.72
N SER A 3 -54.53 -9.56 -29.20
CA SER A 3 -53.19 -10.02 -29.55
C SER A 3 -52.30 -9.90 -28.32
N ALA A 4 -51.78 -11.03 -27.85
CA ALA A 4 -50.88 -11.14 -26.72
C ALA A 4 -49.47 -10.66 -27.11
N ILE A 5 -48.90 -9.79 -26.28
CA ILE A 5 -47.48 -9.35 -26.34
C ILE A 5 -46.64 -10.34 -25.52
N PRO A 6 -45.58 -10.95 -26.06
CA PRO A 6 -44.72 -11.81 -25.27
C PRO A 6 -43.80 -11.01 -24.35
N SER A 7 -43.72 -11.47 -23.12
CA SER A 7 -42.81 -11.03 -22.04
C SER A 7 -41.35 -11.18 -22.43
N PRO A 8 -40.44 -10.21 -22.11
CA PRO A 8 -39.02 -10.39 -22.33
C PRO A 8 -38.42 -11.33 -21.27
N ARG A 9 -37.72 -12.31 -21.76
CA ARG A 9 -36.97 -13.29 -20.95
C ARG A 9 -35.88 -12.60 -20.11
N GLU A 10 -35.98 -12.78 -18.82
CA GLU A 10 -34.86 -12.55 -17.90
C GLU A 10 -33.74 -13.56 -18.19
N GLY A 11 -32.51 -13.09 -18.21
CA GLY A 11 -31.34 -13.95 -18.14
C GLY A 11 -30.15 -13.46 -18.96
N VAL A 12 -29.40 -12.48 -18.48
CA VAL A 12 -27.97 -12.39 -18.80
C VAL A 12 -27.19 -11.84 -17.60
N GLY A 13 -26.52 -12.73 -16.92
CA GLY A 13 -25.15 -12.63 -16.47
C GLY A 13 -24.71 -11.40 -15.69
N ARG A 14 -25.01 -11.32 -14.37
CA ARG A 14 -24.39 -10.38 -13.42
C ARG A 14 -22.89 -10.66 -13.13
N GLY A 15 -22.23 -11.54 -13.87
CA GLY A 15 -20.85 -11.96 -13.63
C GLY A 15 -19.77 -11.19 -14.37
N SER A 16 -20.10 -10.56 -15.52
CA SER A 16 -19.08 -10.00 -16.41
C SER A 16 -18.60 -8.59 -16.03
N THR A 17 -19.46 -7.76 -15.46
CA THR A 17 -19.13 -6.34 -15.22
C THR A 17 -18.15 -6.15 -14.05
N LYS A 18 -18.17 -7.03 -13.03
CA LYS A 18 -17.18 -7.00 -11.93
C LYS A 18 -15.77 -7.41 -12.37
N ARG A 19 -15.64 -8.27 -13.37
CA ARG A 19 -14.36 -8.75 -13.87
C ARG A 19 -13.62 -7.75 -14.74
N ILE A 20 -14.34 -6.91 -15.48
CA ILE A 20 -13.77 -5.91 -16.38
C ILE A 20 -13.24 -4.68 -15.63
N LEU A 21 -13.87 -4.31 -14.50
CA LEU A 21 -13.42 -3.20 -13.65
C LEU A 21 -12.15 -3.52 -12.83
N LYS A 22 -11.76 -4.79 -12.72
CA LYS A 22 -10.61 -5.26 -11.91
C LYS A 22 -9.28 -5.21 -12.66
N MET A 23 -9.25 -5.01 -13.97
CA MET A 23 -8.04 -5.15 -14.80
C MET A 23 -7.26 -3.87 -15.09
N ALA A 24 -7.72 -2.71 -14.68
CA ALA A 24 -6.92 -1.49 -14.80
C ALA A 24 -6.07 -1.34 -13.54
N LYS A 25 -4.77 -1.64 -13.58
CA LYS A 25 -3.81 -1.16 -12.57
C LYS A 25 -4.09 0.33 -12.38
N LYS A 26 -4.62 0.71 -11.22
CA LYS A 26 -4.89 2.12 -10.91
C LYS A 26 -3.58 2.87 -11.04
N ILE A 27 -3.46 3.70 -12.08
CA ILE A 27 -2.35 4.64 -12.18
C ILE A 27 -2.61 5.68 -11.10
N ILE A 28 -1.84 5.62 -10.02
CA ILE A 28 -1.92 6.62 -8.96
C ILE A 28 -1.24 7.88 -9.49
N PRO A 29 -1.93 9.03 -9.52
CA PRO A 29 -1.31 10.28 -9.91
C PRO A 29 -0.17 10.64 -8.95
N TYR A 30 0.78 11.44 -9.40
CA TYR A 30 1.83 11.96 -8.53
C TYR A 30 2.14 13.41 -8.90
N ASN A 31 2.55 14.18 -7.90
CA ASN A 31 2.96 15.56 -8.09
C ASN A 31 4.48 15.67 -8.31
N PRO A 32 4.95 16.02 -9.51
CA PRO A 32 6.39 16.12 -9.80
C PRO A 32 7.13 17.13 -8.93
N ALA A 33 6.43 18.15 -8.40
CA ALA A 33 7.02 19.16 -7.51
C ALA A 33 7.58 18.55 -6.21
N LEU A 34 7.04 17.41 -5.78
CA LEU A 34 7.53 16.69 -4.59
C LEU A 34 8.89 16.03 -4.80
N LYS A 35 9.39 15.92 -6.02
CA LYS A 35 10.66 15.23 -6.33
C LYS A 35 11.85 15.81 -5.57
N VAL A 36 11.92 17.12 -5.44
CA VAL A 36 12.99 17.80 -4.72
C VAL A 36 12.91 17.52 -3.23
N LEU A 37 11.71 17.62 -2.66
CA LEU A 37 11.46 17.31 -1.25
C LEU A 37 11.77 15.84 -0.92
N ALA A 38 11.29 14.90 -1.72
CA ALA A 38 11.57 13.47 -1.54
C ALA A 38 13.09 13.17 -1.58
N ARG A 39 13.85 13.88 -2.47
CA ARG A 39 15.31 13.74 -2.50
C ARG A 39 15.97 14.25 -1.23
N LYS A 40 15.46 15.35 -0.65
CA LYS A 40 15.94 15.87 0.62
C LYS A 40 15.64 14.87 1.76
N LEU A 41 14.40 14.41 1.89
CA LEU A 41 14.00 13.45 2.92
C LEU A 41 14.82 12.16 2.87
N ARG A 42 15.16 11.65 1.67
CA ARG A 42 16.05 10.47 1.54
C ARG A 42 17.45 10.68 2.11
N LYS A 43 17.92 11.93 2.23
CA LYS A 43 19.22 12.25 2.84
C LYS A 43 19.10 12.46 4.35
N ASP A 44 17.94 12.90 4.79
CA ASP A 44 17.67 13.31 6.17
C ASP A 44 16.79 12.26 6.90
N MET A 45 16.93 10.97 6.55
CA MET A 45 16.17 9.89 7.16
C MET A 45 16.49 9.79 8.66
N THR A 46 15.46 9.49 9.46
CA THR A 46 15.62 9.21 10.90
C THR A 46 16.37 7.90 11.14
N ASP A 47 16.81 7.67 12.37
CA ASP A 47 17.47 6.39 12.73
C ASP A 47 16.55 5.19 12.51
N GLY A 48 15.25 5.32 12.88
CA GLY A 48 14.26 4.26 12.67
C GLY A 48 14.02 3.97 11.19
N GLU A 49 13.89 5.02 10.37
CA GLU A 49 13.78 4.87 8.93
C GLU A 49 15.02 4.19 8.32
N LEU A 50 16.23 4.53 8.79
CA LEU A 50 17.48 3.90 8.33
C LEU A 50 17.53 2.43 8.73
N LEU A 51 17.12 2.09 9.96
CA LEU A 51 17.06 0.71 10.45
C LEU A 51 16.10 -0.11 9.58
N LEU A 52 14.88 0.35 9.39
CA LEU A 52 13.89 -0.38 8.58
C LEU A 52 14.32 -0.45 7.12
N TRP A 53 14.89 0.63 6.55
CA TRP A 53 15.41 0.60 5.19
C TRP A 53 16.51 -0.46 4.98
N SER A 54 17.32 -0.72 5.97
CA SER A 54 18.35 -1.76 5.89
C SER A 54 17.78 -3.15 5.69
N GLU A 55 16.55 -3.38 6.18
CA GLU A 55 15.81 -4.64 6.04
C GLU A 55 14.94 -4.72 4.77
N LEU A 56 14.44 -3.57 4.28
CA LEU A 56 13.57 -3.52 3.10
C LEU A 56 14.32 -3.48 1.77
N LYS A 57 15.50 -2.84 1.74
CA LYS A 57 16.26 -2.62 0.50
C LYS A 57 16.76 -3.93 -0.12
N ASN A 58 16.94 -3.92 -1.45
CA ASN A 58 17.47 -5.04 -2.24
C ASN A 58 16.60 -6.31 -2.14
N ASP A 59 15.29 -6.12 -2.14
CA ASP A 59 14.28 -7.19 -2.17
C ASP A 59 14.41 -8.20 -1.01
N LYS A 60 15.01 -7.78 0.11
CA LYS A 60 15.28 -8.66 1.25
C LYS A 60 14.00 -9.19 1.91
N LEU A 61 12.93 -8.41 1.89
CA LEU A 61 11.69 -8.78 2.54
C LEU A 61 10.77 -9.50 1.53
N LEU A 62 10.74 -10.83 1.62
CA LEU A 62 9.91 -11.69 0.77
C LEU A 62 10.07 -11.41 -0.75
N ASP A 63 11.25 -10.95 -1.16
CA ASP A 63 11.60 -10.63 -2.55
C ASP A 63 10.81 -9.45 -3.15
N PHE A 64 10.10 -8.66 -2.33
CA PHE A 64 9.38 -7.48 -2.80
C PHE A 64 10.27 -6.24 -2.84
N ASP A 65 10.11 -5.45 -3.91
CA ASP A 65 10.81 -4.17 -4.08
C ASP A 65 10.08 -3.05 -3.34
N PHE A 66 10.79 -2.38 -2.43
CA PHE A 66 10.32 -1.23 -1.69
C PHE A 66 11.05 0.03 -2.12
N ASP A 67 10.29 1.05 -2.46
CA ASP A 67 10.80 2.42 -2.63
C ASP A 67 10.81 3.15 -1.27
N ARG A 68 11.81 4.01 -1.04
CA ARG A 68 11.80 4.94 0.11
C ARG A 68 11.44 6.34 -0.32
N GLN A 69 10.75 7.08 0.56
CA GLN A 69 10.30 8.46 0.34
C GLN A 69 9.63 8.57 -1.03
N ARG A 70 8.60 7.74 -1.22
CA ARG A 70 7.84 7.69 -2.47
C ARG A 70 6.74 8.75 -2.47
N PHE A 71 6.69 9.57 -3.50
CA PHE A 71 5.57 10.47 -3.71
C PHE A 71 4.41 9.74 -4.39
N VAL A 72 3.24 9.89 -3.77
CA VAL A 72 1.96 9.32 -4.19
C VAL A 72 0.92 10.42 -4.10
N ASP A 73 0.25 10.75 -5.20
CA ASP A 73 -0.60 11.93 -5.32
C ASP A 73 0.16 13.20 -4.88
N ASN A 74 -0.33 13.93 -3.91
CA ASN A 74 0.31 15.11 -3.32
C ASN A 74 1.08 14.84 -2.02
N TYR A 75 1.37 13.58 -1.72
CA TYR A 75 1.98 13.17 -0.46
C TYR A 75 3.26 12.37 -0.68
N ILE A 76 4.08 12.30 0.36
CA ILE A 76 5.26 11.43 0.40
C ILE A 76 5.01 10.40 1.50
N VAL A 77 5.22 9.12 1.20
CA VAL A 77 5.20 8.01 2.16
C VAL A 77 6.62 7.51 2.38
N ASP A 78 6.94 7.07 3.61
CA ASP A 78 8.31 6.70 3.96
C ASP A 78 8.81 5.51 3.17
N PHE A 79 8.02 4.43 3.12
CA PHE A 79 8.30 3.25 2.30
C PHE A 79 7.05 2.81 1.55
N TYR A 80 7.24 2.33 0.32
CA TYR A 80 6.14 1.91 -0.52
C TYR A 80 6.50 0.73 -1.41
N CYS A 81 5.70 -0.32 -1.34
CA CYS A 81 5.75 -1.43 -2.29
C CYS A 81 4.60 -1.31 -3.30
N LYS A 82 4.96 -1.11 -4.56
CA LYS A 82 3.99 -0.89 -5.63
C LYS A 82 3.16 -2.14 -5.96
N ASP A 83 3.78 -3.31 -5.93
CA ASP A 83 3.10 -4.54 -6.31
C ASP A 83 2.06 -4.97 -5.27
N LEU A 84 2.29 -4.61 -4.00
CA LEU A 84 1.39 -4.85 -2.87
C LEU A 84 0.43 -3.69 -2.60
N MET A 85 0.65 -2.52 -3.21
CA MET A 85 -0.03 -1.27 -2.83
C MET A 85 0.08 -1.00 -1.32
N LEU A 86 1.24 -1.30 -0.74
CA LEU A 86 1.51 -1.20 0.70
C LEU A 86 2.44 -0.03 0.99
N ALA A 87 1.97 0.89 1.83
CA ALA A 87 2.76 1.96 2.42
C ALA A 87 3.11 1.62 3.87
N ILE A 88 4.35 1.91 4.27
CA ILE A 88 4.81 1.80 5.65
C ILE A 88 5.29 3.18 6.06
N GLU A 89 4.80 3.68 7.17
CA GLU A 89 5.12 4.99 7.73
C GLU A 89 5.69 4.86 9.13
N ILE A 90 6.65 5.72 9.43
CA ILE A 90 7.29 5.77 10.73
C ILE A 90 6.82 7.03 11.44
N ASP A 91 6.02 6.83 12.50
CA ASP A 91 5.55 7.94 13.31
C ASP A 91 6.68 8.46 14.20
N GLY A 92 7.15 9.67 13.88
CA GLY A 92 8.00 10.45 14.77
C GLY A 92 7.19 10.90 16.00
N MET A 93 7.86 11.15 17.11
CA MET A 93 7.25 11.72 18.31
C MET A 93 6.87 13.21 18.09
N SER A 94 5.88 13.47 17.22
CA SER A 94 5.33 14.83 17.09
C SER A 94 4.09 14.96 17.99
N HIS A 95 4.29 15.55 19.15
CA HIS A 95 3.24 15.95 20.07
C HIS A 95 2.55 17.23 19.58
N ASN A 96 1.86 17.25 18.45
CA ASN A 96 1.16 18.46 18.02
C ASN A 96 -0.22 18.21 17.40
N HIS A 97 -1.23 18.51 18.24
CA HIS A 97 -2.47 19.24 17.97
C HIS A 97 -3.51 18.66 16.99
N GLU A 98 -4.80 18.83 17.38
CA GLU A 98 -6.02 18.42 16.66
C GLU A 98 -6.02 18.79 15.15
N GLU A 99 -5.41 19.92 14.78
CA GLU A 99 -5.30 20.32 13.38
C GLU A 99 -4.37 19.42 12.55
N ALA A 100 -3.29 18.92 13.15
CA ALA A 100 -2.39 17.98 12.50
C ALA A 100 -3.05 16.61 12.33
N PHE A 101 -3.83 16.17 13.33
CA PHE A 101 -4.60 14.94 13.30
C PHE A 101 -5.64 14.94 12.17
N ASN A 102 -6.44 16.02 12.03
CA ASN A 102 -7.44 16.13 10.97
C ASN A 102 -6.81 16.13 9.56
N LYS A 103 -5.66 16.76 9.39
CA LYS A 103 -4.93 16.76 8.11
C LYS A 103 -4.37 15.39 7.76
N ASP A 104 -3.88 14.67 8.76
CA ASP A 104 -3.33 13.31 8.57
C ASP A 104 -4.45 12.31 8.25
N GLU A 105 -5.60 12.43 8.88
CA GLU A 105 -6.78 11.61 8.58
C GLU A 105 -7.27 11.82 7.14
N VAL A 106 -7.41 13.07 6.70
CA VAL A 106 -7.80 13.40 5.31
C VAL A 106 -6.76 12.85 4.32
N ARG A 107 -5.47 12.97 4.62
CA ARG A 107 -4.37 12.41 3.84
C ARG A 107 -4.51 10.89 3.74
N GLN A 108 -4.69 10.20 4.86
CA GLN A 108 -4.82 8.75 4.90
C GLN A 108 -6.02 8.28 4.10
N GLN A 109 -7.21 8.83 4.36
CA GLN A 109 -8.43 8.49 3.63
C GLN A 109 -8.26 8.68 2.11
N LYS A 110 -7.57 9.75 1.69
CA LYS A 110 -7.28 10.00 0.29
C LYS A 110 -6.40 8.90 -0.32
N LEU A 111 -5.34 8.52 0.36
CA LEU A 111 -4.42 7.48 -0.11
C LEU A 111 -5.07 6.10 -0.09
N GLU A 112 -5.85 5.77 0.93
CA GLU A 112 -6.64 4.54 1.00
C GLU A 112 -7.70 4.46 -0.12
N SER A 113 -8.25 5.60 -0.55
CA SER A 113 -9.18 5.63 -1.69
C SER A 113 -8.56 5.17 -3.01
N PHE A 114 -7.24 5.22 -3.13
CA PHE A 114 -6.50 4.62 -4.24
C PHE A 114 -6.28 3.12 -4.09
N GLY A 115 -6.65 2.53 -2.96
CA GLY A 115 -6.43 1.12 -2.63
C GLY A 115 -5.08 0.86 -1.97
N ILE A 116 -4.46 1.88 -1.38
CA ILE A 116 -3.20 1.73 -0.64
C ILE A 116 -3.52 1.21 0.76
N HIS A 117 -2.79 0.17 1.16
CA HIS A 117 -2.78 -0.35 2.52
C HIS A 117 -1.70 0.33 3.34
N PHE A 118 -1.94 0.56 4.64
CA PHE A 118 -1.01 1.23 5.52
C PHE A 118 -0.58 0.35 6.68
N LEU A 119 0.72 0.41 6.98
CA LEU A 119 1.29 0.02 8.27
C LEU A 119 1.97 1.24 8.87
N ARG A 120 1.84 1.42 10.17
CA ARG A 120 2.51 2.47 10.94
C ARG A 120 3.27 1.87 12.10
N PHE A 121 4.48 2.33 12.30
CA PHE A 121 5.34 1.93 13.40
C PHE A 121 5.95 3.18 14.03
N SER A 122 6.14 3.16 15.32
CA SER A 122 6.87 4.23 16.01
C SER A 122 8.38 4.03 15.88
N GLU A 123 9.13 5.13 15.99
CA GLU A 123 10.59 5.09 16.13
C GLU A 123 11.04 4.15 17.27
N SER A 124 10.29 4.10 18.36
CA SER A 124 10.56 3.26 19.52
C SER A 124 10.46 1.78 19.19
N GLU A 125 9.42 1.36 18.46
CA GLU A 125 9.25 -0.04 18.05
C GLU A 125 10.40 -0.51 17.15
N LEU A 126 10.79 0.33 16.19
CA LEU A 126 11.91 0.02 15.29
C LEU A 126 13.24 -0.17 16.03
N LYS A 127 13.47 0.61 17.09
CA LYS A 127 14.69 0.55 17.88
C LYS A 127 14.69 -0.58 18.91
N SER A 128 13.53 -0.92 19.46
CA SER A 128 13.43 -1.89 20.56
C SER A 128 13.06 -3.29 20.11
N ASP A 129 12.27 -3.45 19.05
CA ASP A 129 11.75 -4.76 18.61
C ASP A 129 11.58 -4.85 17.09
N MET A 130 12.66 -4.69 16.35
CA MET A 130 12.68 -4.81 14.90
C MET A 130 12.14 -6.16 14.40
N GLN A 131 12.38 -7.24 15.17
CA GLN A 131 11.90 -8.56 14.77
C GLN A 131 10.38 -8.63 14.73
N ASN A 132 9.69 -8.00 15.69
CA ASN A 132 8.24 -7.96 15.69
C ASN A 132 7.69 -7.05 14.57
N VAL A 133 8.38 -5.94 14.29
CA VAL A 133 8.06 -5.07 13.14
C VAL A 133 8.11 -5.87 11.84
N LEU A 134 9.22 -6.58 11.58
CA LEU A 134 9.38 -7.40 10.37
C LEU A 134 8.32 -8.51 10.29
N ARG A 135 8.05 -9.19 11.40
CA ARG A 135 6.99 -10.22 11.44
C ARG A 135 5.61 -9.64 11.10
N THR A 136 5.32 -8.45 11.58
CA THR A 136 4.06 -7.74 11.28
C THR A 136 3.96 -7.41 9.79
N ILE A 137 5.04 -6.94 9.19
CA ILE A 137 5.08 -6.65 7.76
C ILE A 137 4.91 -7.94 6.94
N ASP A 138 5.65 -9.01 7.27
CA ASP A 138 5.55 -10.32 6.59
C ASP A 138 4.12 -10.87 6.65
N THR A 139 3.51 -10.86 7.84
CA THR A 139 2.14 -11.35 8.03
C THR A 139 1.15 -10.53 7.20
N THR A 140 1.35 -9.21 7.14
CA THR A 140 0.51 -8.33 6.33
C THR A 140 0.67 -8.62 4.85
N ILE A 141 1.90 -8.79 4.36
CA ILE A 141 2.16 -9.14 2.95
C ILE A 141 1.49 -10.45 2.58
N ILE A 142 1.64 -11.49 3.41
CA ILE A 142 1.02 -12.80 3.18
C ILE A 142 -0.52 -12.66 3.15
N ALA A 143 -1.10 -11.89 4.07
CA ALA A 143 -2.55 -11.64 4.09
C ALA A 143 -3.03 -10.91 2.83
N LEU A 144 -2.29 -9.90 2.35
CA LEU A 144 -2.61 -9.20 1.11
C LEU A 144 -2.60 -10.14 -0.08
N ILE A 145 -1.58 -10.98 -0.20
CA ILE A 145 -1.45 -11.97 -1.29
C ILE A 145 -2.61 -12.98 -1.26
N LYS A 146 -2.98 -13.48 -0.07
CA LYS A 146 -4.10 -14.42 0.08
C LYS A 146 -5.44 -13.78 -0.30
N ASN A 147 -5.61 -12.50 -0.07
CA ASN A 147 -6.85 -11.77 -0.34
C ASN A 147 -6.96 -11.21 -1.76
N ASP A 148 -5.84 -11.02 -2.47
CA ASP A 148 -5.81 -10.49 -3.82
C ASP A 148 -4.94 -11.34 -4.75
N SER A 149 -5.60 -12.18 -5.55
CA SER A 149 -4.96 -13.05 -6.54
C SER A 149 -4.29 -12.30 -7.70
N ASP A 150 -4.54 -10.99 -7.84
CA ASP A 150 -3.96 -10.16 -8.91
C ASP A 150 -2.58 -9.62 -8.51
N ILE A 151 -2.15 -9.80 -7.26
CA ILE A 151 -0.80 -9.44 -6.82
C ILE A 151 0.22 -10.31 -7.55
N LYS A 152 1.14 -9.62 -8.24
CA LYS A 152 2.22 -10.29 -8.95
C LYS A 152 3.31 -10.70 -7.97
N LEU A 153 3.44 -12.00 -7.74
CA LEU A 153 4.49 -12.52 -6.88
C LEU A 153 5.87 -12.36 -7.52
N PRO A 154 6.89 -11.94 -6.74
CA PRO A 154 8.28 -11.95 -7.17
C PRO A 154 8.75 -13.35 -7.58
N LYS A 155 9.81 -13.44 -8.39
CA LYS A 155 10.31 -14.72 -8.88
C LYS A 155 10.89 -15.60 -7.76
N GLY A 156 11.49 -14.99 -6.73
CA GLY A 156 12.08 -15.66 -5.59
C GLY A 156 11.13 -15.90 -4.43
N PHE A 157 9.86 -15.46 -4.54
CA PHE A 157 8.88 -15.63 -3.46
C PHE A 157 8.63 -17.10 -3.13
N ASP A 158 8.80 -17.45 -1.86
CA ASP A 158 8.50 -18.80 -1.36
C ASP A 158 6.98 -19.03 -1.24
N ARG A 159 6.44 -19.79 -2.16
CA ARG A 159 5.00 -20.11 -2.21
C ARG A 159 4.53 -21.00 -1.05
N GLY A 160 5.44 -21.71 -0.36
CA GLY A 160 5.12 -22.47 0.85
C GLY A 160 4.60 -21.60 1.99
N LEU A 161 4.92 -20.30 1.99
CA LEU A 161 4.39 -19.35 2.96
C LEU A 161 2.87 -19.08 2.83
N LEU A 162 2.26 -19.55 1.74
CA LEU A 162 0.82 -19.36 1.50
C LEU A 162 -0.01 -20.59 1.92
N GLU A 163 0.63 -21.68 2.26
CA GLU A 163 -0.02 -22.89 2.79
C GLU A 163 -0.34 -22.70 4.27
#